data_adaff86f21382149f1f9a324873cde1a
#
_entry.id   adaff86f21382149f1f9a324873cde1a
#
_cell.length_a   1.000
_cell.length_b   1.000
_cell.length_c   1.000
_cell.angle_alpha   90.00
_cell.angle_beta   90.00
_cell.angle_gamma   90.00
#
_symmetry.space_group_name_H-M   'P 1'
#
loop_
_entity.id
_entity.type
_entity.pdbx_description
1 polymer ?
#
loop_
_entity_poly.entity_id
_entity_poly.type
_entity_poly.pdbx_seq_one_letter_code
_entity_poly.pdbx_strand_id
1 'polypeptide(L)'
;MKQIKLIANALLGIAFCLAGTSCQTDAVSTPTVTSLNEALPVGSTRTTESLPFIKGADLSYTNELEDCGVQFTENGVAKTSYELMNSYGANLVRLRLWHNPTWTKYSTLSDVKKSIKRAKDLGMYVLLDFHYSDTWTDPEQNVVPAAWASVVNNTTVLSDSVYNYTLSTLQTLLSENLLPNMVQIGNETNKNIMVADNSLLEPVDYERNVQLFNAGLKAVEDFNNATGKSIKTVLHVAMNPGDANNWVANLKALGIHCFDMLGLSYYPQWQSYTPSELGEFTSKLYQTYGIKLLVAETGHIWTREWNDNCHNLMSKMATGYPEKPCPQLQKDFLVEVKEAVRNNGGAGVIAWAPEWVSSTNVTLWGVGSNWENVAFFDFNNQLLNHGGIEFYSENNVAVTFNVDMSNAGSSAKGYITGEFTADANGNWQIFPMKQVGSSSTYTFTTHLSQGQTGAYYYLSDSVWTARETVPENLQGKWNDRLYQASSTEKEQIISNTWSN
;
A
#
# COMPACT_ATOMS: atom_id res chain seq x y z
N MET A 1 55.17 16.96 5.44
CA MET A 1 55.68 16.94 6.83
C MET A 1 54.57 17.45 7.74
N LYS A 2 53.92 16.57 8.43
CA LYS A 2 53.42 16.63 9.81
C LYS A 2 52.58 15.39 10.06
N GLN A 3 52.95 14.72 11.11
CA GLN A 3 52.58 13.36 11.48
C GLN A 3 51.13 13.25 11.95
N ILE A 4 50.48 12.15 11.58
CA ILE A 4 49.23 11.68 12.15
C ILE A 4 49.56 10.73 13.30
N LYS A 5 49.06 11.03 14.50
CA LYS A 5 49.17 10.15 15.67
C LYS A 5 47.98 9.18 15.65
N LEU A 6 48.26 7.88 15.58
CA LEU A 6 47.36 6.80 15.94
C LEU A 6 47.10 6.82 17.46
N ILE A 7 45.87 6.73 17.86
CA ILE A 7 45.47 6.32 19.20
C ILE A 7 44.63 5.06 19.05
N ALA A 8 45.19 3.93 19.47
CA ALA A 8 44.49 2.69 19.66
C ALA A 8 43.70 2.75 20.98
N ASN A 9 42.43 2.47 20.97
CA ASN A 9 41.68 2.19 22.19
C ASN A 9 41.07 0.79 22.14
N ALA A 10 41.28 0.11 23.25
CA ALA A 10 41.00 -1.30 23.50
C ALA A 10 39.52 -1.65 23.45
N LEU A 11 39.23 -2.81 22.86
CA LEU A 11 37.97 -3.52 22.96
C LEU A 11 37.77 -4.00 24.41
N LEU A 12 36.71 -3.53 25.04
CA LEU A 12 36.13 -4.18 26.20
C LEU A 12 34.77 -4.80 25.76
N GLY A 13 34.76 -6.10 25.60
CA GLY A 13 33.56 -6.85 25.28
C GLY A 13 32.59 -6.88 26.45
N ILE A 14 31.40 -6.35 26.26
CA ILE A 14 30.23 -6.60 27.13
C ILE A 14 29.27 -7.40 26.30
N ALA A 15 29.12 -8.69 26.66
CA ALA A 15 28.09 -9.54 26.14
C ALA A 15 26.75 -9.11 26.71
N PHE A 16 25.90 -8.47 25.90
CA PHE A 16 24.49 -8.28 26.25
C PHE A 16 23.70 -9.50 25.77
N CYS A 17 23.18 -10.28 26.73
CA CYS A 17 22.11 -11.23 26.47
C CYS A 17 20.86 -10.44 26.10
N LEU A 18 20.49 -10.47 24.83
CA LEU A 18 19.18 -10.00 24.35
C LEU A 18 18.14 -11.05 24.71
N ALA A 19 17.48 -10.89 25.87
CA ALA A 19 16.21 -11.52 26.12
C ALA A 19 15.15 -10.71 25.37
N GLY A 20 14.52 -11.33 24.38
CA GLY A 20 13.36 -10.75 23.68
C GLY A 20 12.21 -10.56 24.64
N THR A 21 11.95 -9.34 25.07
CA THR A 21 10.72 -8.97 25.79
C THR A 21 9.69 -8.53 24.77
N SER A 22 8.65 -9.32 24.56
CA SER A 22 7.38 -8.84 23.99
C SER A 22 6.91 -7.64 24.84
N CYS A 23 6.27 -6.64 24.22
CA CYS A 23 5.71 -5.50 24.93
C CYS A 23 4.76 -5.97 26.05
N GLN A 24 5.26 -6.09 27.26
CA GLN A 24 4.47 -6.18 28.49
C GLN A 24 4.68 -4.88 29.27
N THR A 25 3.57 -4.24 29.60
CA THR A 25 3.54 -2.97 30.34
C THR A 25 3.88 -3.22 31.80
N ASP A 26 4.95 -2.60 32.30
CA ASP A 26 5.20 -2.46 33.71
C ASP A 26 4.32 -1.35 34.29
N ALA A 27 3.61 -1.66 35.38
CA ALA A 27 2.67 -0.78 36.05
C ALA A 27 3.39 0.37 36.78
N VAL A 28 3.22 1.59 36.30
CA VAL A 28 3.53 2.81 37.04
C VAL A 28 2.23 3.36 37.64
N SER A 29 2.26 3.66 38.94
CA SER A 29 1.15 4.10 39.78
C SER A 29 0.45 5.37 39.28
N THR A 30 -0.87 5.31 39.11
CA THR A 30 -1.78 6.36 38.64
C THR A 30 -2.20 7.33 39.75
N PRO A 31 -2.47 8.61 39.44
CA PRO A 31 -3.30 9.47 40.29
C PRO A 31 -4.77 9.17 40.05
N THR A 32 -5.51 9.16 41.16
CA THR A 32 -6.91 8.78 41.33
C THR A 32 -7.85 9.70 40.55
N VAL A 33 -8.62 9.16 39.62
CA VAL A 33 -9.82 9.79 39.06
C VAL A 33 -11.04 9.09 39.63
N THR A 34 -11.93 9.89 40.22
CA THR A 34 -13.13 9.45 40.91
C THR A 34 -14.17 8.83 39.97
N SER A 35 -14.48 7.60 40.25
CA SER A 35 -15.70 6.78 40.08
C SER A 35 -16.67 7.00 38.93
N LEU A 36 -16.68 6.02 38.03
CA LEU A 36 -17.90 5.37 37.56
C LEU A 36 -17.73 3.86 37.84
N ASN A 37 -18.34 3.42 38.97
CA ASN A 37 -18.37 2.00 39.36
C ASN A 37 -19.56 1.31 38.67
N GLU A 38 -19.26 0.43 37.72
CA GLU A 38 -19.90 -0.88 37.63
C GLU A 38 -18.80 -1.89 37.28
N ALA A 39 -18.54 -2.78 38.25
CA ALA A 39 -17.53 -3.81 38.12
C ALA A 39 -17.99 -4.88 37.11
N LEU A 40 -17.28 -5.00 35.99
CA LEU A 40 -17.38 -6.15 35.11
C LEU A 40 -16.65 -7.36 35.73
N PRO A 41 -17.12 -8.59 35.49
CA PRO A 41 -16.56 -9.78 36.12
C PRO A 41 -15.13 -10.04 35.67
N VAL A 42 -14.23 -10.23 36.62
CA VAL A 42 -12.85 -10.68 36.42
C VAL A 42 -12.89 -12.10 35.86
N GLY A 43 -12.49 -12.26 34.56
CA GLY A 43 -12.36 -13.60 33.99
C GLY A 43 -12.54 -13.72 32.47
N SER A 44 -12.58 -12.64 31.68
CA SER A 44 -12.53 -12.80 30.22
C SER A 44 -11.08 -12.84 29.74
N THR A 45 -10.60 -13.99 29.35
CA THR A 45 -9.39 -14.13 28.53
C THR A 45 -9.57 -13.24 27.28
N ARG A 46 -8.71 -12.22 27.14
CA ARG A 46 -8.64 -11.36 25.97
C ARG A 46 -8.38 -12.26 24.74
N THR A 47 -9.41 -12.62 23.99
CA THR A 47 -9.24 -13.25 22.68
C THR A 47 -8.71 -12.14 21.77
N THR A 48 -7.39 -12.09 21.61
CA THR A 48 -6.75 -11.30 20.56
C THR A 48 -7.07 -11.98 19.23
N GLU A 49 -8.21 -11.65 18.62
CA GLU A 49 -8.42 -12.00 17.22
C GLU A 49 -7.29 -11.35 16.42
N SER A 50 -6.41 -12.18 15.89
CA SER A 50 -5.39 -11.73 14.97
C SER A 50 -6.07 -11.35 13.66
N LEU A 51 -5.86 -10.12 13.20
CA LEU A 51 -6.33 -9.73 11.87
C LEU A 51 -5.73 -10.66 10.81
N PRO A 52 -6.49 -11.07 9.80
CA PRO A 52 -5.94 -11.83 8.67
C PRO A 52 -4.93 -10.95 7.91
N PHE A 53 -4.21 -11.55 6.96
CA PHE A 53 -3.39 -10.76 6.04
C PHE A 53 -4.26 -9.74 5.32
N ILE A 54 -3.87 -8.47 5.39
CA ILE A 54 -4.64 -7.34 4.88
C ILE A 54 -4.46 -7.26 3.36
N LYS A 55 -5.58 -7.22 2.66
CA LYS A 55 -5.70 -6.87 1.25
C LYS A 55 -6.68 -5.70 1.19
N GLY A 56 -6.14 -4.49 1.23
CA GLY A 56 -6.94 -3.28 1.46
C GLY A 56 -7.07 -2.38 0.25
N ALA A 57 -8.08 -1.52 0.30
CA ALA A 57 -8.28 -0.38 -0.59
C ALA A 57 -8.44 0.89 0.24
N ASP A 58 -7.73 1.98 -0.11
CA ASP A 58 -8.10 3.30 0.38
C ASP A 58 -9.22 3.85 -0.50
N LEU A 59 -10.41 3.97 0.08
CA LEU A 59 -11.62 4.40 -0.63
C LEU A 59 -12.11 5.78 -0.14
N SER A 60 -11.17 6.64 0.21
CA SER A 60 -11.45 7.96 0.78
C SER A 60 -12.13 8.93 -0.19
N TYR A 61 -12.05 8.68 -1.51
CA TYR A 61 -12.68 9.52 -2.53
C TYR A 61 -14.08 9.05 -2.93
N THR A 62 -14.49 7.84 -2.59
CA THR A 62 -15.72 7.24 -3.15
C THR A 62 -16.96 8.12 -2.98
N ASN A 63 -17.20 8.66 -1.78
CA ASN A 63 -18.41 9.49 -1.53
C ASN A 63 -18.40 10.77 -2.38
N GLU A 64 -17.25 11.38 -2.58
CA GLU A 64 -17.09 12.58 -3.41
C GLU A 64 -17.32 12.25 -4.88
N LEU A 65 -16.74 11.17 -5.38
CA LEU A 65 -16.89 10.73 -6.77
C LEU A 65 -18.35 10.40 -7.10
N GLU A 66 -19.04 9.68 -6.21
CA GLU A 66 -20.46 9.36 -6.38
C GLU A 66 -21.34 10.62 -6.34
N ASP A 67 -21.07 11.56 -5.45
CA ASP A 67 -21.73 12.88 -5.40
C ASP A 67 -21.49 13.70 -6.69
N CYS A 68 -20.35 13.50 -7.37
CA CYS A 68 -20.04 14.07 -8.68
C CYS A 68 -20.65 13.30 -9.86
N GLY A 69 -21.41 12.23 -9.58
CA GLY A 69 -22.10 11.45 -10.60
C GLY A 69 -21.27 10.31 -11.21
N VAL A 70 -20.10 9.96 -10.64
CA VAL A 70 -19.34 8.80 -11.07
C VAL A 70 -20.14 7.53 -10.81
N GLN A 71 -20.21 6.66 -11.82
CA GLN A 71 -20.80 5.35 -11.74
C GLN A 71 -19.76 4.33 -12.23
N PHE A 72 -19.33 3.45 -11.34
CA PHE A 72 -18.43 2.35 -11.68
C PHE A 72 -19.20 1.20 -12.30
N THR A 73 -18.58 0.51 -13.26
CA THR A 73 -19.21 -0.62 -13.94
C THR A 73 -18.25 -1.81 -14.03
N GLU A 74 -18.83 -3.01 -14.01
CA GLU A 74 -18.17 -4.26 -14.37
C GLU A 74 -19.01 -4.98 -15.43
N ASN A 75 -18.42 -5.21 -16.60
CA ASN A 75 -19.13 -5.78 -17.75
C ASN A 75 -20.43 -5.04 -18.09
N GLY A 76 -20.42 -3.70 -17.97
CA GLY A 76 -21.58 -2.84 -18.20
C GLY A 76 -22.64 -2.85 -17.08
N VAL A 77 -22.40 -3.55 -15.97
CA VAL A 77 -23.29 -3.56 -14.80
C VAL A 77 -22.76 -2.59 -13.74
N ALA A 78 -23.60 -1.65 -13.31
CA ALA A 78 -23.25 -0.69 -12.29
C ALA A 78 -23.06 -1.35 -10.91
N LYS A 79 -21.97 -1.03 -10.22
CA LYS A 79 -21.63 -1.47 -8.87
C LYS A 79 -20.92 -0.35 -8.12
N THR A 80 -20.96 -0.35 -6.80
CA THR A 80 -20.15 0.56 -6.00
C THR A 80 -18.70 0.09 -5.94
N SER A 81 -17.75 1.02 -5.73
CA SER A 81 -16.34 0.65 -5.53
C SER A 81 -16.16 -0.32 -4.37
N TYR A 82 -16.89 -0.17 -3.29
CA TYR A 82 -16.88 -1.08 -2.12
C TYR A 82 -17.29 -2.51 -2.50
N GLU A 83 -18.39 -2.67 -3.23
CA GLU A 83 -18.86 -4.00 -3.69
C GLU A 83 -17.84 -4.64 -4.62
N LEU A 84 -17.27 -3.87 -5.55
CA LEU A 84 -16.25 -4.36 -6.47
C LEU A 84 -15.01 -4.85 -5.71
N MET A 85 -14.39 -4.00 -4.89
CA MET A 85 -13.18 -4.38 -4.14
C MET A 85 -13.43 -5.62 -3.26
N ASN A 86 -14.56 -5.64 -2.53
CA ASN A 86 -14.92 -6.78 -1.68
C ASN A 86 -15.14 -8.07 -2.49
N SER A 87 -15.82 -8.01 -3.64
CA SER A 87 -16.09 -9.18 -4.48
C SER A 87 -14.83 -9.84 -5.06
N TYR A 88 -13.74 -9.06 -5.23
CA TYR A 88 -12.44 -9.56 -5.64
C TYR A 88 -11.56 -10.01 -4.47
N GLY A 89 -12.01 -9.83 -3.22
CA GLY A 89 -11.36 -10.34 -2.03
C GLY A 89 -10.60 -9.30 -1.21
N ALA A 90 -10.83 -8.00 -1.45
CA ALA A 90 -10.41 -6.98 -0.50
C ALA A 90 -11.13 -7.19 0.83
N ASN A 91 -10.39 -7.08 1.94
CA ASN A 91 -10.92 -7.35 3.28
C ASN A 91 -10.80 -6.16 4.23
N LEU A 92 -10.22 -5.04 3.77
CA LEU A 92 -10.04 -3.83 4.57
C LEU A 92 -10.24 -2.58 3.71
N VAL A 93 -10.85 -1.56 4.31
CA VAL A 93 -10.90 -0.21 3.75
C VAL A 93 -10.10 0.73 4.63
N ARG A 94 -9.16 1.47 4.05
CA ARG A 94 -8.48 2.60 4.69
C ARG A 94 -9.25 3.89 4.39
N LEU A 95 -9.41 4.76 5.39
CA LEU A 95 -10.20 5.98 5.32
C LEU A 95 -9.46 7.14 5.98
N ARG A 96 -9.21 8.17 5.21
CA ARG A 96 -8.59 9.42 5.64
C ARG A 96 -9.56 10.24 6.49
N LEU A 97 -9.07 10.75 7.64
CA LEU A 97 -9.81 11.67 8.50
C LEU A 97 -9.04 12.97 8.69
N TRP A 98 -9.60 14.09 8.21
CA TRP A 98 -9.19 15.45 8.54
C TRP A 98 -9.89 15.94 9.80
N HIS A 99 -9.26 16.88 10.52
CA HIS A 99 -9.78 17.36 11.80
C HIS A 99 -11.07 18.18 11.62
N ASN A 100 -11.00 19.27 10.86
CA ASN A 100 -12.15 20.14 10.58
C ASN A 100 -11.95 20.93 9.28
N PRO A 101 -11.92 20.28 8.10
CA PRO A 101 -11.74 20.95 6.83
C PRO A 101 -12.90 21.91 6.57
N THR A 102 -12.57 23.15 6.11
CA THR A 102 -13.56 24.18 5.77
C THR A 102 -13.77 24.31 4.26
N TRP A 103 -12.90 23.73 3.45
CA TRP A 103 -12.88 23.81 2.00
C TRP A 103 -13.63 22.63 1.32
N THR A 104 -13.91 21.57 2.05
CA THR A 104 -14.64 20.40 1.58
C THR A 104 -15.53 19.83 2.69
N LYS A 105 -16.56 19.07 2.31
CA LYS A 105 -17.39 18.29 3.22
C LYS A 105 -16.89 16.84 3.40
N TYR A 106 -15.92 16.41 2.58
CA TYR A 106 -15.38 15.03 2.57
C TYR A 106 -14.23 14.88 3.54
N SER A 107 -13.90 13.64 3.87
CA SER A 107 -12.90 13.28 4.92
C SER A 107 -13.15 13.94 6.29
N THR A 108 -14.31 14.53 6.51
CA THR A 108 -14.80 14.94 7.85
C THR A 108 -15.24 13.70 8.62
N LEU A 109 -15.37 13.80 9.95
CA LEU A 109 -15.88 12.67 10.74
C LEU A 109 -17.28 12.23 10.28
N SER A 110 -18.14 13.17 9.86
CA SER A 110 -19.47 12.85 9.33
C SER A 110 -19.41 12.03 8.03
N ASP A 111 -18.49 12.37 7.13
CA ASP A 111 -18.30 11.68 5.87
C ASP A 111 -17.67 10.30 6.10
N VAL A 112 -16.62 10.23 6.93
CA VAL A 112 -15.94 8.99 7.30
C VAL A 112 -16.88 7.98 7.96
N LYS A 113 -17.85 8.42 8.77
CA LYS A 113 -18.88 7.54 9.34
C LYS A 113 -19.70 6.83 8.28
N LYS A 114 -20.06 7.51 7.16
CA LYS A 114 -20.76 6.87 6.04
C LYS A 114 -19.88 5.78 5.42
N SER A 115 -18.60 6.10 5.19
CA SER A 115 -17.63 5.18 4.61
C SER A 115 -17.37 3.97 5.50
N ILE A 116 -17.22 4.15 6.82
CA ILE A 116 -17.09 3.05 7.79
C ILE A 116 -18.33 2.15 7.75
N LYS A 117 -19.52 2.74 7.70
CA LYS A 117 -20.75 1.95 7.63
C LYS A 117 -20.78 1.08 6.37
N ARG A 118 -20.45 1.63 5.22
CA ARG A 118 -20.37 0.89 3.94
C ARG A 118 -19.42 -0.30 4.02
N ALA A 119 -18.21 -0.08 4.55
CA ALA A 119 -17.22 -1.14 4.73
C ALA A 119 -17.75 -2.25 5.66
N LYS A 120 -18.33 -1.87 6.80
CA LYS A 120 -18.88 -2.82 7.78
C LYS A 120 -20.08 -3.60 7.27
N ASP A 121 -20.96 -2.98 6.49
CA ASP A 121 -22.10 -3.66 5.87
C ASP A 121 -21.65 -4.79 4.93
N LEU A 122 -20.44 -4.70 4.38
CA LEU A 122 -19.81 -5.74 3.55
C LEU A 122 -18.87 -6.68 4.34
N GLY A 123 -18.79 -6.53 5.67
CA GLY A 123 -17.90 -7.34 6.51
C GLY A 123 -16.41 -7.01 6.39
N MET A 124 -16.05 -5.85 5.83
CA MET A 124 -14.66 -5.41 5.70
C MET A 124 -14.16 -4.78 6.98
N TYR A 125 -12.88 -4.99 7.27
CA TYR A 125 -12.16 -4.26 8.31
C TYR A 125 -11.98 -2.80 7.92
N VAL A 126 -11.68 -1.94 8.91
CA VAL A 126 -11.45 -0.51 8.71
C VAL A 126 -10.14 -0.10 9.36
N LEU A 127 -9.29 0.61 8.61
CA LEU A 127 -8.16 1.40 9.10
C LEU A 127 -8.55 2.88 9.01
N LEU A 128 -8.68 3.56 10.15
CA LEU A 128 -8.94 5.00 10.20
C LEU A 128 -7.61 5.75 10.25
N ASP A 129 -7.36 6.58 9.26
CA ASP A 129 -6.14 7.35 9.11
C ASP A 129 -6.33 8.80 9.60
N PHE A 130 -5.80 9.10 10.79
CA PHE A 130 -5.80 10.43 11.36
C PHE A 130 -4.69 11.29 10.74
N HIS A 131 -5.04 12.24 9.89
CA HIS A 131 -4.07 13.21 9.37
C HIS A 131 -3.62 14.25 10.40
N TYR A 132 -4.42 14.51 11.44
CA TYR A 132 -4.20 15.60 12.41
C TYR A 132 -3.95 16.95 11.73
N SER A 133 -4.69 17.21 10.68
CA SER A 133 -4.67 18.42 9.86
C SER A 133 -6.07 18.68 9.33
N ASP A 134 -6.34 19.89 8.82
CA ASP A 134 -7.58 20.24 8.12
C ASP A 134 -7.47 19.99 6.60
N THR A 135 -6.36 19.40 6.15
CA THR A 135 -6.06 19.11 4.77
C THR A 135 -5.09 17.93 4.65
N TRP A 136 -4.58 17.68 3.46
CA TRP A 136 -3.57 16.68 3.17
C TRP A 136 -2.34 16.82 4.07
N THR A 137 -1.80 15.69 4.49
CA THR A 137 -0.45 15.57 5.05
C THR A 137 0.35 14.57 4.25
N ASP A 138 1.59 14.94 3.94
CA ASP A 138 2.59 14.16 3.22
C ASP A 138 3.99 14.63 3.65
N PRO A 139 5.10 14.08 3.09
CA PRO A 139 6.44 14.51 3.48
C PRO A 139 6.77 15.99 3.24
N GLU A 140 6.01 16.69 2.41
CA GLU A 140 6.21 18.12 2.11
C GLU A 140 5.13 19.03 2.72
N GLN A 141 4.13 18.44 3.37
CA GLN A 141 3.04 19.17 4.00
C GLN A 141 2.51 18.47 5.25
N ASN A 142 2.64 19.11 6.42
CA ASN A 142 2.11 18.57 7.68
C ASN A 142 1.75 19.69 8.65
N VAL A 143 0.78 20.54 8.25
CA VAL A 143 0.36 21.71 9.04
C VAL A 143 -0.68 21.29 10.08
N VAL A 144 -0.52 21.82 11.28
CA VAL A 144 -1.44 21.65 12.42
C VAL A 144 -2.87 22.10 12.06
N PRO A 145 -3.94 21.45 12.58
CA PRO A 145 -5.30 21.95 12.42
C PRO A 145 -5.46 23.39 12.93
N ALA A 146 -6.26 24.20 12.28
CA ALA A 146 -6.51 25.58 12.69
C ALA A 146 -6.96 25.70 14.16
N ALA A 147 -7.72 24.72 14.65
CA ALA A 147 -8.17 24.66 16.05
C ALA A 147 -7.02 24.57 17.06
N TRP A 148 -5.83 24.06 16.66
CA TRP A 148 -4.66 23.88 17.53
C TRP A 148 -3.52 24.86 17.21
N ALA A 149 -3.70 25.78 16.26
CA ALA A 149 -2.66 26.72 15.84
C ALA A 149 -2.11 27.58 16.99
N SER A 150 -2.93 27.95 17.95
CA SER A 150 -2.51 28.76 19.12
C SER A 150 -1.58 28.02 20.10
N VAL A 151 -1.55 26.68 20.03
CA VAL A 151 -0.76 25.82 20.94
C VAL A 151 0.37 25.09 20.23
N VAL A 152 0.58 25.32 18.93
CA VAL A 152 1.54 24.58 18.09
C VAL A 152 2.98 24.58 18.64
N ASN A 153 3.38 25.66 19.31
CA ASN A 153 4.70 25.82 19.93
C ASN A 153 4.79 25.31 21.38
N ASN A 154 3.69 24.78 21.92
CA ASN A 154 3.65 24.13 23.22
C ASN A 154 3.36 22.65 23.05
N THR A 155 4.41 21.85 22.93
CA THR A 155 4.30 20.41 22.62
C THR A 155 3.42 19.67 23.63
N THR A 156 3.46 20.01 24.91
CA THR A 156 2.63 19.37 25.94
C THR A 156 1.14 19.60 25.67
N VAL A 157 0.73 20.86 25.45
CA VAL A 157 -0.69 21.20 25.17
C VAL A 157 -1.13 20.65 23.82
N LEU A 158 -0.23 20.65 22.83
CA LEU A 158 -0.52 20.03 21.52
C LEU A 158 -0.69 18.50 21.65
N SER A 159 0.12 17.84 22.47
CA SER A 159 -0.03 16.42 22.80
C SER A 159 -1.38 16.13 23.47
N ASP A 160 -1.82 16.96 24.41
CA ASP A 160 -3.16 16.84 25.02
C ASP A 160 -4.27 16.98 23.96
N SER A 161 -4.08 17.86 22.95
CA SER A 161 -5.03 18.01 21.84
C SER A 161 -5.11 16.74 20.99
N VAL A 162 -3.96 16.16 20.64
CA VAL A 162 -3.88 14.89 19.88
C VAL A 162 -4.55 13.76 20.65
N TYR A 163 -4.22 13.61 21.94
CA TYR A 163 -4.80 12.60 22.82
C TYR A 163 -6.33 12.72 22.88
N ASN A 164 -6.82 13.91 23.24
CA ASN A 164 -8.25 14.14 23.43
C ASN A 164 -9.05 13.96 22.13
N TYR A 165 -8.52 14.43 21.00
CA TYR A 165 -9.18 14.26 19.69
C TYR A 165 -9.25 12.79 19.30
N THR A 166 -8.16 12.05 19.43
CA THR A 166 -8.12 10.60 19.12
C THR A 166 -9.10 9.85 20.01
N LEU A 167 -9.05 10.06 21.33
CA LEU A 167 -9.92 9.38 22.29
C LEU A 167 -11.42 9.70 22.04
N SER A 168 -11.76 10.98 21.88
CA SER A 168 -13.16 11.41 21.66
C SER A 168 -13.72 10.90 20.34
N THR A 169 -12.89 10.85 19.28
CA THR A 169 -13.28 10.27 18.01
C THR A 169 -13.60 8.78 18.14
N LEU A 170 -12.76 8.01 18.84
CA LEU A 170 -13.00 6.58 19.07
C LEU A 170 -14.24 6.34 19.94
N GLN A 171 -14.47 7.15 20.97
CA GLN A 171 -15.68 7.09 21.82
C GLN A 171 -16.94 7.37 20.99
N THR A 172 -16.90 8.38 20.13
CA THR A 172 -18.00 8.71 19.22
C THR A 172 -18.30 7.54 18.28
N LEU A 173 -17.28 6.98 17.63
CA LEU A 173 -17.43 5.85 16.72
C LEU A 173 -17.93 4.59 17.42
N LEU A 174 -17.50 4.35 18.68
CA LEU A 174 -18.00 3.24 19.49
C LEU A 174 -19.50 3.39 19.79
N SER A 175 -19.94 4.59 20.18
CA SER A 175 -21.35 4.85 20.53
C SER A 175 -22.30 4.65 19.36
N GLU A 176 -21.80 4.77 18.12
CA GLU A 176 -22.54 4.59 16.89
C GLU A 176 -22.33 3.21 16.23
N ASN A 177 -21.62 2.29 16.90
CA ASN A 177 -21.22 0.98 16.35
C ASN A 177 -20.36 1.05 15.08
N LEU A 178 -19.59 2.12 14.93
CA LEU A 178 -18.72 2.41 13.79
C LEU A 178 -17.21 2.31 14.14
N LEU A 179 -16.87 1.61 15.23
CA LEU A 179 -15.48 1.50 15.67
C LEU A 179 -14.58 0.87 14.59
N PRO A 180 -13.44 1.48 14.22
CA PRO A 180 -12.48 0.88 13.32
C PRO A 180 -11.72 -0.28 13.99
N ASN A 181 -11.12 -1.15 13.18
CA ASN A 181 -10.27 -2.24 13.65
C ASN A 181 -8.83 -1.78 13.90
N MET A 182 -8.43 -0.74 13.18
CA MET A 182 -7.08 -0.17 13.21
C MET A 182 -7.16 1.35 13.12
N VAL A 183 -6.16 2.02 13.69
CA VAL A 183 -5.96 3.47 13.51
C VAL A 183 -4.53 3.76 13.10
N GLN A 184 -4.36 4.73 12.22
CA GLN A 184 -3.10 5.28 11.81
C GLN A 184 -2.91 6.63 12.50
N ILE A 185 -1.77 6.82 13.19
CA ILE A 185 -1.45 8.02 13.96
C ILE A 185 -0.56 8.92 13.11
N GLY A 186 -1.16 9.78 12.31
CA GLY A 186 -0.51 10.63 11.32
C GLY A 186 -0.30 9.94 9.96
N ASN A 187 -0.27 10.72 8.90
CA ASN A 187 -0.01 10.26 7.53
C ASN A 187 1.36 10.73 7.05
N GLU A 188 2.17 9.80 6.48
CA GLU A 188 3.49 10.04 5.89
C GLU A 188 4.42 10.93 6.74
N THR A 189 4.58 10.56 7.98
CA THR A 189 5.21 11.36 9.06
C THR A 189 6.74 11.33 9.03
N ASN A 190 7.31 11.50 7.84
CA ASN A 190 8.75 11.43 7.60
C ASN A 190 9.54 12.51 8.34
N LYS A 191 8.96 13.71 8.47
CA LYS A 191 9.57 14.95 8.96
C LYS A 191 8.88 15.42 10.26
N ASN A 192 8.97 16.69 10.60
CA ASN A 192 8.19 17.26 11.70
C ASN A 192 6.70 17.19 11.38
N ILE A 193 5.89 16.79 12.36
CA ILE A 193 4.44 16.68 12.22
C ILE A 193 3.73 17.82 12.92
N MET A 194 2.53 18.18 12.44
CA MET A 194 1.69 19.23 13.03
C MET A 194 2.48 20.52 13.28
N VAL A 195 3.15 21.02 12.25
CA VAL A 195 3.91 22.28 12.31
C VAL A 195 3.00 23.50 12.04
N ALA A 196 3.50 24.70 12.39
CA ALA A 196 2.76 25.94 12.11
C ALA A 196 2.67 26.26 10.62
N ASP A 197 3.74 25.99 9.88
CA ASP A 197 3.81 26.05 8.41
C ASP A 197 4.89 25.09 7.91
N ASN A 198 4.85 24.76 6.61
CA ASN A 198 5.70 23.72 6.01
C ASN A 198 7.21 24.09 5.97
N SER A 199 7.61 25.33 6.21
CA SER A 199 9.03 25.70 6.35
C SER A 199 9.69 25.14 7.61
N LEU A 200 8.88 24.63 8.55
CA LEU A 200 9.31 24.02 9.82
C LEU A 200 9.34 22.50 9.79
N LEU A 201 9.16 21.87 8.63
CA LEU A 201 9.23 20.42 8.49
C LEU A 201 10.62 19.87 8.79
N GLU A 202 11.67 20.64 8.56
CA GLU A 202 13.05 20.30 8.84
C GLU A 202 13.80 21.44 9.54
N PRO A 203 14.85 21.13 10.36
CA PRO A 203 15.33 19.80 10.69
C PRO A 203 14.34 19.03 11.59
N VAL A 204 14.38 17.69 11.50
CA VAL A 204 13.42 16.84 12.25
C VAL A 204 13.72 16.88 13.75
N ASP A 205 12.74 17.32 14.53
CA ASP A 205 12.69 17.23 15.98
C ASP A 205 12.03 15.91 16.41
N TYR A 206 12.83 14.86 16.52
CA TYR A 206 12.34 13.55 16.91
C TYR A 206 11.77 13.51 18.33
N GLU A 207 12.30 14.31 19.27
CA GLU A 207 11.79 14.36 20.64
C GLU A 207 10.35 14.91 20.68
N ARG A 208 10.10 15.97 19.92
CA ARG A 208 8.77 16.53 19.76
C ARG A 208 7.82 15.55 19.06
N ASN A 209 8.26 14.94 17.98
CA ASN A 209 7.44 13.98 17.24
C ASN A 209 7.06 12.77 18.10
N VAL A 210 8.00 12.23 18.90
CA VAL A 210 7.73 11.10 19.81
C VAL A 210 6.68 11.48 20.85
N GLN A 211 6.70 12.70 21.41
CA GLN A 211 5.66 13.15 22.35
C GLN A 211 4.28 13.16 21.69
N LEU A 212 4.18 13.66 20.45
CA LEU A 212 2.92 13.72 19.72
C LEU A 212 2.41 12.33 19.31
N PHE A 213 3.30 11.45 18.83
CA PHE A 213 2.92 10.06 18.54
C PHE A 213 2.47 9.33 19.81
N ASN A 214 3.21 9.48 20.90
CA ASN A 214 2.85 8.85 22.18
C ASN A 214 1.50 9.31 22.68
N ALA A 215 1.10 10.55 22.44
CA ALA A 215 -0.22 11.04 22.82
C ALA A 215 -1.34 10.31 22.05
N GLY A 216 -1.19 10.13 20.74
CA GLY A 216 -2.14 9.36 19.93
C GLY A 216 -2.16 7.88 20.30
N LEU A 217 -0.99 7.24 20.44
CA LEU A 217 -0.86 5.84 20.86
C LEU A 217 -1.46 5.60 22.23
N LYS A 218 -1.21 6.50 23.20
CA LYS A 218 -1.77 6.44 24.55
C LYS A 218 -3.29 6.54 24.56
N ALA A 219 -3.87 7.41 23.72
CA ALA A 219 -5.32 7.52 23.58
C ALA A 219 -5.96 6.19 23.15
N VAL A 220 -5.33 5.49 22.20
CA VAL A 220 -5.79 4.16 21.73
C VAL A 220 -5.62 3.11 22.82
N GLU A 221 -4.50 3.09 23.53
CA GLU A 221 -4.24 2.19 24.63
C GLU A 221 -5.28 2.35 25.74
N ASP A 222 -5.53 3.59 26.19
CA ASP A 222 -6.50 3.89 27.23
C ASP A 222 -7.92 3.54 26.79
N PHE A 223 -8.27 3.83 25.53
CA PHE A 223 -9.54 3.40 24.96
C PHE A 223 -9.71 1.88 24.99
N ASN A 224 -8.69 1.14 24.53
CA ASN A 224 -8.70 -0.31 24.53
C ASN A 224 -8.87 -0.88 25.95
N ASN A 225 -8.12 -0.32 26.90
CA ASN A 225 -8.18 -0.74 28.31
C ASN A 225 -9.55 -0.45 28.96
N ALA A 226 -10.12 0.72 28.68
CA ALA A 226 -11.42 1.11 29.24
C ALA A 226 -12.60 0.33 28.65
N THR A 227 -12.50 -0.10 27.37
CA THR A 227 -13.62 -0.72 26.64
C THR A 227 -13.46 -2.22 26.40
N GLY A 228 -12.30 -2.80 26.72
CA GLY A 228 -11.97 -4.20 26.39
C GLY A 228 -11.80 -4.46 24.88
N LYS A 229 -11.66 -3.41 24.08
CA LYS A 229 -11.41 -3.53 22.64
C LYS A 229 -9.93 -3.77 22.34
N SER A 230 -9.59 -4.03 21.08
CA SER A 230 -8.22 -4.34 20.62
C SER A 230 -7.93 -3.65 19.29
N ILE A 231 -8.14 -2.32 19.24
CA ILE A 231 -7.78 -1.52 18.07
C ILE A 231 -6.27 -1.58 17.89
N LYS A 232 -5.82 -1.87 16.66
CA LYS A 232 -4.41 -1.90 16.27
C LYS A 232 -3.92 -0.52 15.86
N THR A 233 -2.64 -0.25 16.08
CA THR A 233 -2.02 1.04 15.81
C THR A 233 -0.99 0.95 14.69
N VAL A 234 -0.98 1.96 13.81
CA VAL A 234 -0.05 2.11 12.69
C VAL A 234 0.62 3.47 12.80
N LEU A 235 1.95 3.51 12.67
CA LEU A 235 2.71 4.73 12.33
C LEU A 235 3.11 4.64 10.86
N HIS A 236 3.02 5.74 10.11
CA HIS A 236 3.11 5.72 8.65
C HIS A 236 4.18 6.67 8.11
N VAL A 237 5.01 6.17 7.18
CA VAL A 237 6.06 6.92 6.49
C VAL A 237 6.11 6.58 5.00
N ALA A 238 6.64 7.54 4.20
CA ALA A 238 6.96 7.36 2.77
C ALA A 238 8.49 7.43 2.59
N MET A 239 9.19 6.36 2.91
CA MET A 239 10.66 6.29 2.95
C MET A 239 11.20 5.05 2.24
N ASN A 240 12.47 5.09 1.83
CA ASN A 240 13.17 3.86 1.46
C ASN A 240 13.42 2.97 2.71
N PRO A 241 13.60 1.66 2.54
CA PRO A 241 13.78 0.72 3.64
C PRO A 241 14.88 1.10 4.65
N GLY A 242 16.01 1.62 4.18
CA GLY A 242 17.12 2.07 5.04
C GLY A 242 16.74 3.25 5.93
N ASP A 243 16.09 4.25 5.34
CA ASP A 243 15.64 5.45 6.04
C ASP A 243 14.50 5.13 7.01
N ALA A 244 13.55 4.28 6.63
CA ALA A 244 12.47 3.81 7.49
C ALA A 244 13.01 3.03 8.70
N ASN A 245 14.04 2.18 8.51
CA ASN A 245 14.69 1.49 9.61
C ASN A 245 15.36 2.48 10.60
N ASN A 246 16.05 3.51 10.08
CA ASN A 246 16.68 4.54 10.90
C ASN A 246 15.64 5.39 11.64
N TRP A 247 14.52 5.70 10.97
CA TRP A 247 13.41 6.41 11.58
C TRP A 247 12.85 5.64 12.78
N VAL A 248 12.55 4.34 12.62
CA VAL A 248 12.09 3.48 13.74
C VAL A 248 13.13 3.42 14.86
N ALA A 249 14.44 3.29 14.52
CA ALA A 249 15.51 3.26 15.52
C ALA A 249 15.54 4.55 16.34
N ASN A 250 15.41 5.73 15.71
CA ASN A 250 15.37 7.02 16.39
C ASN A 250 14.16 7.13 17.33
N LEU A 251 12.97 6.73 16.88
CA LEU A 251 11.79 6.73 17.74
C LEU A 251 11.95 5.81 18.95
N LYS A 252 12.49 4.59 18.75
CA LYS A 252 12.75 3.63 19.84
C LYS A 252 13.77 4.17 20.86
N ALA A 253 14.83 4.82 20.40
CA ALA A 253 15.84 5.43 21.27
C ALA A 253 15.25 6.56 22.14
N LEU A 254 14.20 7.23 21.70
CA LEU A 254 13.54 8.34 22.37
C LEU A 254 12.28 7.92 23.13
N GLY A 255 12.01 6.61 23.26
CA GLY A 255 10.90 6.11 24.11
C GLY A 255 9.53 6.18 23.47
N ILE A 256 9.45 5.91 22.15
CA ILE A 256 8.12 5.70 21.51
C ILE A 256 7.36 4.55 22.19
N HIS A 257 6.08 4.73 22.49
CA HIS A 257 5.21 3.66 22.96
C HIS A 257 5.10 2.54 21.95
N CYS A 258 4.66 1.36 22.41
CA CYS A 258 4.42 0.23 21.51
C CYS A 258 3.34 0.57 20.48
N PHE A 259 3.62 0.24 19.23
CA PHE A 259 2.66 0.26 18.13
C PHE A 259 2.75 -1.04 17.34
N ASP A 260 1.66 -1.44 16.68
CA ASP A 260 1.55 -2.78 16.09
C ASP A 260 2.22 -2.89 14.72
N MET A 261 2.16 -1.83 13.91
CA MET A 261 2.61 -1.87 12.51
C MET A 261 3.30 -0.59 12.08
N LEU A 262 4.33 -0.74 11.24
CA LEU A 262 4.86 0.36 10.42
C LEU A 262 4.11 0.36 9.09
N GLY A 263 3.38 1.43 8.82
CA GLY A 263 2.82 1.74 7.50
C GLY A 263 3.91 2.29 6.58
N LEU A 264 3.92 1.87 5.33
CA LEU A 264 4.86 2.35 4.32
C LEU A 264 4.12 2.69 3.03
N SER A 265 4.33 3.89 2.49
CA SER A 265 4.00 4.19 1.09
C SER A 265 5.08 3.63 0.18
N TYR A 266 4.68 2.83 -0.81
CA TYR A 266 5.57 2.18 -1.76
C TYR A 266 5.11 2.40 -3.19
N TYR A 267 5.78 3.30 -3.91
CA TYR A 267 5.42 3.67 -5.28
C TYR A 267 6.64 3.69 -6.20
N PRO A 268 6.58 3.08 -7.39
CA PRO A 268 7.66 3.12 -8.37
C PRO A 268 8.06 4.53 -8.83
N GLN A 269 7.17 5.50 -8.67
CA GLN A 269 7.42 6.89 -9.03
C GLN A 269 8.55 7.51 -8.21
N TRP A 270 8.58 7.22 -6.90
CA TRP A 270 9.47 7.87 -5.94
C TRP A 270 10.52 6.93 -5.35
N GLN A 271 10.32 5.62 -5.45
CA GLN A 271 11.23 4.62 -4.91
C GLN A 271 11.70 3.67 -6.00
N SER A 272 12.96 3.24 -5.91
CA SER A 272 13.60 2.39 -6.91
C SER A 272 13.87 0.96 -6.45
N TYR A 273 13.60 0.65 -5.18
CA TYR A 273 13.75 -0.71 -4.67
C TYR A 273 12.62 -1.62 -5.17
N THR A 274 12.94 -2.90 -5.30
CA THR A 274 12.06 -3.92 -5.85
C THR A 274 11.12 -4.51 -4.81
N PRO A 275 10.05 -5.22 -5.20
CA PRO A 275 9.23 -6.00 -4.27
C PRO A 275 10.04 -7.02 -3.45
N SER A 276 11.09 -7.62 -4.03
CA SER A 276 12.01 -8.53 -3.30
C SER A 276 12.72 -7.82 -2.16
N GLU A 277 13.30 -6.65 -2.41
CA GLU A 277 13.98 -5.83 -1.39
C GLU A 277 13.00 -5.32 -0.33
N LEU A 278 11.75 -5.04 -0.69
CA LEU A 278 10.67 -4.76 0.26
C LEU A 278 10.39 -5.98 1.17
N GLY A 279 10.39 -7.19 0.61
CA GLY A 279 10.24 -8.43 1.37
C GLY A 279 11.38 -8.62 2.39
N GLU A 280 12.63 -8.39 1.98
CA GLU A 280 13.79 -8.44 2.89
C GLU A 280 13.65 -7.43 4.04
N PHE A 281 13.24 -6.21 3.72
CA PHE A 281 12.96 -5.19 4.75
C PHE A 281 11.84 -5.61 5.69
N THR A 282 10.76 -6.21 5.18
CA THR A 282 9.65 -6.74 5.97
C THR A 282 10.12 -7.73 7.03
N SER A 283 10.92 -8.71 6.64
CA SER A 283 11.52 -9.69 7.56
C SER A 283 12.44 -9.02 8.59
N LYS A 284 13.32 -8.11 8.14
CA LYS A 284 14.27 -7.41 8.99
C LYS A 284 13.58 -6.55 10.05
N LEU A 285 12.54 -5.82 9.67
CA LEU A 285 11.77 -4.97 10.59
C LEU A 285 11.16 -5.81 11.73
N TYR A 286 10.54 -6.94 11.39
CA TYR A 286 9.98 -7.85 12.38
C TYR A 286 11.04 -8.48 13.28
N GLN A 287 12.13 -8.96 12.70
CA GLN A 287 13.22 -9.59 13.47
C GLN A 287 13.91 -8.60 14.43
N THR A 288 14.05 -7.33 14.01
CA THR A 288 14.76 -6.32 14.80
C THR A 288 13.89 -5.69 15.88
N TYR A 289 12.63 -5.41 15.58
CA TYR A 289 11.77 -4.59 16.44
C TYR A 289 10.46 -5.28 16.88
N GLY A 290 10.13 -6.46 16.35
CA GLY A 290 8.82 -7.10 16.55
C GLY A 290 7.65 -6.38 15.87
N ILE A 291 7.94 -5.43 14.96
CA ILE A 291 6.94 -4.60 14.27
C ILE A 291 6.66 -5.21 12.89
N LYS A 292 5.39 -5.39 12.55
CA LYS A 292 5.00 -5.86 11.21
C LYS A 292 4.96 -4.69 10.21
N LEU A 293 5.39 -4.95 8.98
CA LEU A 293 5.19 -4.02 7.87
C LEU A 293 3.77 -4.12 7.32
N LEU A 294 3.11 -2.98 7.15
CA LEU A 294 1.91 -2.79 6.34
C LEU A 294 2.26 -1.85 5.19
N VAL A 295 2.18 -2.29 3.95
CA VAL A 295 2.20 -1.35 2.83
C VAL A 295 0.87 -0.61 2.87
N ALA A 296 0.88 0.58 3.48
CA ALA A 296 -0.31 1.39 3.72
C ALA A 296 -0.81 2.08 2.47
N GLU A 297 0.10 2.30 1.50
CA GLU A 297 -0.21 2.87 0.21
C GLU A 297 0.67 2.28 -0.88
N THR A 298 0.08 1.90 -2.01
CA THR A 298 0.78 1.53 -3.22
C THR A 298 -0.11 1.67 -4.44
N GLY A 299 0.49 1.69 -5.63
CA GLY A 299 -0.18 1.70 -6.92
C GLY A 299 0.82 1.56 -8.06
N HIS A 300 0.31 1.23 -9.24
CA HIS A 300 1.10 1.14 -10.47
C HIS A 300 0.26 1.60 -11.65
N ILE A 301 0.89 2.24 -12.62
CA ILE A 301 0.18 2.74 -13.80
C ILE A 301 -0.24 1.61 -14.72
N TRP A 302 -1.47 1.71 -15.28
CA TRP A 302 -1.95 0.86 -16.37
C TRP A 302 -1.86 1.55 -17.73
N THR A 303 -1.72 2.89 -17.74
CA THR A 303 -1.56 3.72 -18.95
C THR A 303 -0.73 4.97 -18.64
N ARG A 304 -0.25 5.67 -19.68
CA ARG A 304 0.30 7.03 -19.60
C ARG A 304 -0.65 8.07 -20.16
N GLU A 305 -1.78 7.66 -20.70
CA GLU A 305 -2.81 8.56 -21.24
C GLU A 305 -3.51 9.32 -20.11
N TRP A 306 -4.14 10.40 -20.45
CA TRP A 306 -4.90 11.28 -19.55
C TRP A 306 -6.34 11.39 -20.03
N ASN A 307 -7.29 11.45 -19.11
CA ASN A 307 -8.72 11.61 -19.40
C ASN A 307 -9.27 12.96 -18.97
N ASP A 308 -8.52 13.73 -18.19
CA ASP A 308 -8.88 15.09 -17.78
C ASP A 308 -7.68 16.04 -17.83
N ASN A 309 -7.83 17.26 -17.27
CA ASN A 309 -6.77 18.26 -17.26
C ASN A 309 -5.93 18.25 -15.98
N CYS A 310 -6.20 17.35 -15.05
CA CYS A 310 -5.41 17.17 -13.85
C CYS A 310 -4.18 16.33 -14.16
N HIS A 311 -2.99 16.82 -13.81
CA HIS A 311 -1.75 16.14 -14.10
C HIS A 311 -1.65 14.83 -13.29
N ASN A 312 -1.48 13.71 -13.96
CA ASN A 312 -1.21 12.43 -13.31
C ASN A 312 0.12 12.46 -12.54
N LEU A 313 0.10 12.04 -11.28
CA LEU A 313 1.27 12.03 -10.41
C LEU A 313 2.25 10.91 -10.75
N MET A 314 1.74 9.80 -11.31
CA MET A 314 2.56 8.64 -11.66
C MET A 314 2.77 8.51 -13.16
N SER A 315 4.02 8.24 -13.56
CA SER A 315 4.41 8.02 -14.97
C SER A 315 5.46 6.94 -15.15
N LYS A 316 6.11 6.49 -14.06
CA LYS A 316 7.18 5.50 -14.10
C LYS A 316 6.65 4.08 -13.93
N MET A 317 7.25 3.16 -14.66
CA MET A 317 7.13 1.73 -14.43
C MET A 317 8.03 1.31 -13.26
N ALA A 318 7.68 0.22 -12.59
CA ALA A 318 8.53 -0.38 -11.59
C ALA A 318 9.86 -0.87 -12.19
N THR A 319 10.91 -0.88 -11.37
CA THR A 319 12.24 -1.35 -11.80
C THR A 319 12.17 -2.80 -12.32
N GLY A 320 12.66 -3.02 -13.51
CA GLY A 320 12.67 -4.33 -14.18
C GLY A 320 11.42 -4.66 -14.99
N TYR A 321 10.40 -3.80 -14.97
CA TYR A 321 9.19 -3.95 -15.77
C TYR A 321 9.38 -3.41 -17.20
N PRO A 322 8.59 -3.92 -18.19
CA PRO A 322 8.51 -3.31 -19.52
C PRO A 322 8.14 -1.82 -19.46
N GLU A 323 8.67 -1.03 -20.39
CA GLU A 323 8.44 0.42 -20.42
C GLU A 323 6.99 0.83 -20.74
N LYS A 324 6.27 0.00 -21.48
CA LYS A 324 4.89 0.29 -21.87
C LYS A 324 3.93 -0.28 -20.83
N PRO A 325 3.13 0.56 -20.14
CA PRO A 325 2.16 0.08 -19.20
C PRO A 325 0.99 -0.64 -19.85
N CYS A 326 0.37 -1.55 -19.12
CA CYS A 326 -0.90 -2.17 -19.44
C CYS A 326 -1.60 -2.65 -18.14
N PRO A 327 -2.89 -3.01 -18.17
CA PRO A 327 -3.61 -3.49 -17.00
C PRO A 327 -2.96 -4.70 -16.32
N GLN A 328 -2.44 -5.66 -17.10
CA GLN A 328 -1.75 -6.84 -16.57
C GLN A 328 -0.47 -6.48 -15.78
N LEU A 329 0.34 -5.53 -16.25
CA LEU A 329 1.54 -5.10 -15.52
C LEU A 329 1.19 -4.36 -14.21
N GLN A 330 0.06 -3.66 -14.15
CA GLN A 330 -0.48 -3.11 -12.90
C GLN A 330 -0.80 -4.23 -11.91
N LYS A 331 -1.49 -5.27 -12.37
CA LYS A 331 -1.78 -6.48 -11.57
C LYS A 331 -0.50 -7.17 -11.12
N ASP A 332 0.44 -7.42 -12.05
CA ASP A 332 1.68 -8.13 -11.75
C ASP A 332 2.45 -7.45 -10.62
N PHE A 333 2.63 -6.13 -10.69
CA PHE A 333 3.29 -5.36 -9.64
C PHE A 333 2.59 -5.50 -8.28
N LEU A 334 1.28 -5.35 -8.22
CA LEU A 334 0.53 -5.43 -6.97
C LEU A 334 0.54 -6.85 -6.38
N VAL A 335 0.52 -7.88 -7.23
CA VAL A 335 0.66 -9.28 -6.78
C VAL A 335 2.06 -9.52 -6.22
N GLU A 336 3.11 -9.07 -6.91
CA GLU A 336 4.49 -9.21 -6.43
C GLU A 336 4.70 -8.50 -5.09
N VAL A 337 4.18 -7.29 -4.93
CA VAL A 337 4.22 -6.55 -3.64
C VAL A 337 3.48 -7.34 -2.56
N LYS A 338 2.28 -7.84 -2.85
CA LYS A 338 1.49 -8.64 -1.91
C LYS A 338 2.23 -9.90 -1.46
N GLU A 339 2.77 -10.66 -2.39
CA GLU A 339 3.47 -11.91 -2.07
C GLU A 339 4.81 -11.63 -1.35
N ALA A 340 5.54 -10.58 -1.73
CA ALA A 340 6.77 -10.18 -1.03
C ALA A 340 6.51 -9.85 0.45
N VAL A 341 5.47 -9.07 0.73
CA VAL A 341 5.09 -8.71 2.10
C VAL A 341 4.58 -9.93 2.88
N ARG A 342 3.70 -10.73 2.26
CA ARG A 342 3.11 -11.93 2.87
C ARG A 342 4.17 -12.98 3.25
N ASN A 343 5.01 -13.35 2.30
CA ASN A 343 6.00 -14.41 2.46
C ASN A 343 7.10 -14.05 3.46
N ASN A 344 7.22 -12.77 3.79
CA ASN A 344 8.17 -12.24 4.76
C ASN A 344 7.52 -11.81 6.10
N GLY A 345 6.28 -12.25 6.37
CA GLY A 345 5.61 -12.06 7.66
C GLY A 345 5.01 -10.68 7.90
N GLY A 346 4.82 -9.87 6.86
CA GLY A 346 4.17 -8.58 6.94
C GLY A 346 2.67 -8.67 7.23
N ALA A 347 2.05 -7.53 7.50
CA ALA A 347 0.65 -7.43 7.87
C ALA A 347 -0.30 -7.35 6.66
N GLY A 348 0.15 -6.76 5.54
CA GLY A 348 -0.69 -6.62 4.36
C GLY A 348 -0.29 -5.52 3.40
N VAL A 349 -1.14 -5.32 2.39
CA VAL A 349 -0.97 -4.32 1.32
C VAL A 349 -2.30 -3.63 1.05
N ILE A 350 -2.27 -2.31 0.93
CA ILE A 350 -3.42 -1.46 0.61
C ILE A 350 -3.15 -0.72 -0.70
N ALA A 351 -4.00 -0.91 -1.71
CA ALA A 351 -4.00 -0.07 -2.91
C ALA A 351 -4.55 1.31 -2.56
N TRP A 352 -3.82 2.37 -2.89
CA TRP A 352 -4.26 3.73 -2.59
C TRP A 352 -5.12 4.28 -3.72
N ALA A 353 -6.31 4.78 -3.35
CA ALA A 353 -7.27 5.43 -4.22
C ALA A 353 -7.54 4.67 -5.55
N PRO A 354 -7.77 3.33 -5.52
CA PRO A 354 -7.96 2.55 -6.75
C PRO A 354 -9.25 2.91 -7.49
N GLU A 355 -10.12 3.71 -6.88
CA GLU A 355 -11.37 4.21 -7.44
C GLU A 355 -11.29 5.67 -7.92
N TRP A 356 -10.17 6.38 -7.75
CA TRP A 356 -10.09 7.78 -8.08
C TRP A 356 -9.93 8.02 -9.59
N VAL A 357 -11.06 7.98 -10.27
CA VAL A 357 -11.21 8.23 -11.70
C VAL A 357 -11.47 9.70 -11.98
N SER A 358 -11.34 10.11 -13.25
CA SER A 358 -11.72 11.45 -13.72
C SER A 358 -13.18 11.77 -13.40
N SER A 359 -13.41 12.95 -12.88
CA SER A 359 -14.75 13.46 -12.57
C SER A 359 -14.75 14.98 -12.47
N THR A 360 -15.86 15.56 -12.02
CA THR A 360 -15.96 17.01 -11.72
C THR A 360 -15.58 17.33 -10.27
N ASN A 361 -14.99 16.38 -9.53
CA ASN A 361 -14.54 16.60 -8.17
C ASN A 361 -13.44 17.67 -8.12
N VAL A 362 -13.49 18.51 -7.08
CA VAL A 362 -12.54 19.60 -6.88
C VAL A 362 -11.55 19.22 -5.79
N THR A 363 -10.29 19.16 -6.16
CA THR A 363 -9.17 18.94 -5.23
C THR A 363 -8.36 20.21 -5.04
N LEU A 364 -7.38 20.19 -4.14
CA LEU A 364 -6.42 21.29 -3.99
C LEU A 364 -5.53 21.48 -5.24
N TRP A 365 -5.45 20.49 -6.11
CA TRP A 365 -4.62 20.48 -7.32
C TRP A 365 -5.41 20.78 -8.61
N GLY A 366 -6.73 20.93 -8.52
CA GLY A 366 -7.59 21.17 -9.68
C GLY A 366 -8.88 20.37 -9.67
N VAL A 367 -9.55 20.35 -10.84
CA VAL A 367 -10.76 19.57 -11.08
C VAL A 367 -10.36 18.30 -11.83
N GLY A 368 -10.74 17.13 -11.32
CA GLY A 368 -10.42 15.85 -11.91
C GLY A 368 -9.60 14.95 -11.01
N SER A 369 -8.89 13.99 -11.60
CA SER A 369 -8.08 13.01 -10.91
C SER A 369 -6.60 13.11 -11.28
N ASN A 370 -5.74 13.26 -10.26
CA ASN A 370 -4.28 13.09 -10.45
C ASN A 370 -3.85 11.61 -10.48
N TRP A 371 -4.80 10.66 -10.47
CA TRP A 371 -4.56 9.24 -10.22
C TRP A 371 -5.27 8.29 -11.19
N GLU A 372 -6.02 8.81 -12.15
CA GLU A 372 -6.85 8.05 -13.07
C GLU A 372 -6.09 6.94 -13.82
N ASN A 373 -4.80 7.16 -14.08
CA ASN A 373 -3.92 6.20 -14.74
C ASN A 373 -3.38 5.10 -13.79
N VAL A 374 -3.72 5.15 -12.51
CA VAL A 374 -3.42 4.16 -11.46
C VAL A 374 -4.69 3.49 -10.95
N ALA A 375 -5.85 4.13 -11.14
CA ALA A 375 -7.14 3.57 -10.78
C ALA A 375 -7.35 2.19 -11.44
N PHE A 376 -8.24 1.37 -10.85
CA PHE A 376 -8.54 0.02 -11.38
C PHE A 376 -9.60 0.05 -12.49
N PHE A 377 -9.94 1.23 -12.98
CA PHE A 377 -10.96 1.48 -13.99
C PHE A 377 -10.37 2.17 -15.20
N ASP A 378 -10.95 1.90 -16.36
CA ASP A 378 -10.65 2.64 -17.58
C ASP A 378 -11.26 4.05 -17.56
N PHE A 379 -11.03 4.83 -18.62
CA PHE A 379 -11.54 6.19 -18.77
C PHE A 379 -13.07 6.29 -18.98
N ASN A 380 -13.76 5.16 -19.03
CA ASN A 380 -15.23 5.07 -19.04
C ASN A 380 -15.77 4.55 -17.69
N ASN A 381 -14.96 4.49 -16.66
CA ASN A 381 -15.28 3.95 -15.33
C ASN A 381 -15.66 2.46 -15.37
N GLN A 382 -15.25 1.75 -16.42
CA GLN A 382 -15.37 0.30 -16.55
C GLN A 382 -14.16 -0.35 -15.87
N LEU A 383 -14.41 -1.36 -15.03
CA LEU A 383 -13.35 -2.12 -14.40
C LEU A 383 -12.41 -2.71 -15.46
N LEU A 384 -11.10 -2.51 -15.28
CA LEU A 384 -10.08 -3.01 -16.18
C LEU A 384 -10.03 -4.53 -16.20
N ASN A 385 -10.08 -5.09 -17.38
CA ASN A 385 -9.92 -6.53 -17.58
C ASN A 385 -8.48 -6.95 -17.23
N HIS A 386 -8.32 -7.99 -16.42
CA HIS A 386 -7.01 -8.45 -15.94
C HIS A 386 -6.14 -7.33 -15.32
N GLY A 387 -6.78 -6.33 -14.74
CA GLY A 387 -6.13 -5.17 -14.11
C GLY A 387 -5.86 -5.36 -12.62
N GLY A 388 -5.44 -4.26 -11.99
CA GLY A 388 -4.97 -4.22 -10.62
C GLY A 388 -5.90 -4.85 -9.58
N ILE A 389 -7.22 -4.77 -9.77
CA ILE A 389 -8.18 -5.33 -8.80
C ILE A 389 -7.99 -6.83 -8.54
N GLU A 390 -7.50 -7.58 -9.54
CA GLU A 390 -7.29 -9.02 -9.40
C GLU A 390 -6.16 -9.38 -8.41
N PHE A 391 -5.37 -8.40 -7.94
CA PHE A 391 -4.36 -8.68 -6.92
C PHE A 391 -4.96 -9.10 -5.57
N TYR A 392 -6.21 -8.71 -5.28
CA TYR A 392 -6.92 -9.15 -4.08
C TYR A 392 -7.22 -10.65 -4.07
N SER A 393 -7.31 -11.27 -5.26
CA SER A 393 -7.57 -12.70 -5.39
C SER A 393 -6.40 -13.54 -4.86
N GLU A 394 -6.75 -14.68 -4.26
CA GLU A 394 -5.78 -15.73 -3.92
C GLU A 394 -5.49 -16.68 -5.09
N ASN A 395 -6.18 -16.49 -6.22
CA ASN A 395 -6.14 -17.40 -7.37
C ASN A 395 -5.21 -16.91 -8.48
N ASN A 396 -4.14 -16.17 -8.14
CA ASN A 396 -3.11 -15.78 -9.09
C ASN A 396 -2.03 -16.86 -9.20
N VAL A 397 -1.54 -17.09 -10.41
CA VAL A 397 -0.49 -18.05 -10.78
C VAL A 397 0.65 -17.28 -11.43
N ALA A 398 1.86 -17.40 -10.92
CA ALA A 398 3.07 -16.90 -11.57
C ALA A 398 3.41 -17.82 -12.77
N VAL A 399 3.12 -17.36 -13.98
CA VAL A 399 3.41 -18.09 -15.23
C VAL A 399 4.68 -17.54 -15.84
N THR A 400 5.72 -18.39 -15.92
CA THR A 400 7.01 -18.05 -16.53
C THR A 400 7.10 -18.65 -17.92
N PHE A 401 7.14 -17.79 -18.93
CA PHE A 401 7.37 -18.16 -20.32
C PHE A 401 8.87 -18.17 -20.61
N ASN A 402 9.40 -19.30 -21.04
CA ASN A 402 10.77 -19.48 -21.49
C ASN A 402 10.82 -19.78 -22.98
N VAL A 403 11.75 -19.17 -23.69
CA VAL A 403 12.03 -19.50 -25.10
C VAL A 403 13.53 -19.68 -25.30
N ASP A 404 13.91 -20.81 -25.91
CA ASP A 404 15.27 -21.04 -26.40
C ASP A 404 15.38 -20.45 -27.82
N MET A 405 16.18 -19.39 -27.94
CA MET A 405 16.40 -18.64 -29.18
C MET A 405 17.59 -19.16 -30.00
N SER A 406 18.15 -20.34 -29.69
CA SER A 406 19.33 -20.90 -30.38
C SER A 406 19.15 -21.01 -31.90
N ASN A 407 17.91 -21.19 -32.37
CA ASN A 407 17.55 -21.30 -33.78
C ASN A 407 17.21 -19.94 -34.44
N ALA A 408 17.14 -18.84 -33.68
CA ALA A 408 16.69 -17.54 -34.22
C ALA A 408 17.80 -16.69 -34.86
N GLY A 409 19.04 -17.17 -34.85
CA GLY A 409 20.21 -16.42 -35.35
C GLY A 409 20.93 -15.66 -34.23
N SER A 410 22.20 -15.31 -34.49
CA SER A 410 23.13 -14.79 -33.43
C SER A 410 22.81 -13.39 -32.92
N SER A 411 22.00 -12.61 -33.61
CA SER A 411 21.59 -11.24 -33.22
C SER A 411 20.20 -11.19 -32.59
N ALA A 412 19.46 -12.31 -32.59
CA ALA A 412 18.10 -12.35 -32.08
C ALA A 412 18.07 -12.11 -30.55
N LYS A 413 17.05 -11.38 -30.11
CA LYS A 413 16.69 -11.22 -28.68
C LYS A 413 15.27 -11.73 -28.47
N GLY A 414 15.00 -12.24 -27.29
CA GLY A 414 13.67 -12.72 -26.96
C GLY A 414 12.71 -11.58 -26.63
N TYR A 415 11.57 -11.57 -27.31
CA TYR A 415 10.42 -10.75 -26.99
C TYR A 415 9.16 -11.63 -26.93
N ILE A 416 8.14 -11.12 -26.25
CA ILE A 416 6.86 -11.81 -26.11
C ILE A 416 5.71 -10.81 -26.31
N THR A 417 4.62 -11.30 -26.87
CA THR A 417 3.36 -10.56 -27.02
C THR A 417 2.20 -11.52 -26.86
N GLY A 418 1.07 -11.06 -26.39
CA GLY A 418 -0.10 -11.91 -26.18
C GLY A 418 -1.24 -11.16 -25.50
N GLU A 419 -2.30 -11.84 -25.16
CA GLU A 419 -3.45 -11.24 -24.48
C GLU A 419 -3.05 -10.56 -23.16
N PHE A 420 -2.10 -11.14 -22.42
CA PHE A 420 -1.56 -10.56 -21.19
C PHE A 420 -0.65 -9.34 -21.40
N THR A 421 -0.36 -8.94 -22.63
CA THR A 421 0.37 -7.69 -22.94
C THR A 421 -0.53 -6.59 -23.49
N ALA A 422 -1.85 -6.86 -23.58
CA ALA A 422 -2.79 -5.95 -24.20
C ALA A 422 -2.95 -4.65 -23.39
N ASP A 423 -3.00 -3.52 -24.09
CA ASP A 423 -3.46 -2.26 -23.50
C ASP A 423 -4.97 -2.32 -23.18
N ALA A 424 -5.52 -1.28 -22.57
CA ALA A 424 -6.94 -1.24 -22.21
C ALA A 424 -7.90 -1.28 -23.44
N ASN A 425 -7.40 -1.03 -24.65
CA ASN A 425 -8.14 -1.12 -25.90
C ASN A 425 -8.02 -2.51 -26.56
N GLY A 426 -7.29 -3.45 -25.93
CA GLY A 426 -7.07 -4.79 -26.45
C GLY A 426 -5.94 -4.91 -27.46
N ASN A 427 -5.10 -3.88 -27.66
CA ASN A 427 -3.96 -3.94 -28.57
C ASN A 427 -2.77 -4.62 -27.90
N TRP A 428 -2.31 -5.73 -28.44
CA TRP A 428 -1.16 -6.45 -27.92
C TRP A 428 0.13 -5.64 -28.07
N GLN A 429 0.86 -5.48 -26.97
CA GLN A 429 2.15 -4.83 -26.94
C GLN A 429 3.29 -5.87 -27.00
N ILE A 430 4.44 -5.49 -27.49
CA ILE A 430 5.63 -6.36 -27.56
C ILE A 430 6.52 -6.01 -26.37
N PHE A 431 6.76 -7.01 -25.49
CA PHE A 431 7.59 -6.85 -24.30
C PHE A 431 8.93 -7.55 -24.45
N PRO A 432 10.04 -6.93 -24.02
CA PRO A 432 11.33 -7.59 -23.98
C PRO A 432 11.32 -8.70 -22.92
N MET A 433 11.93 -9.83 -23.24
CA MET A 433 12.20 -10.90 -22.28
C MET A 433 13.61 -10.76 -21.71
N LYS A 434 13.82 -11.24 -20.51
CA LYS A 434 15.13 -11.22 -19.84
C LYS A 434 15.95 -12.44 -20.25
N GLN A 435 17.20 -12.23 -20.69
CA GLN A 435 18.12 -13.33 -20.98
C GLN A 435 18.57 -14.03 -19.69
N VAL A 436 18.58 -15.36 -19.71
CA VAL A 436 19.00 -16.19 -18.57
C VAL A 436 20.53 -16.37 -18.63
N GLY A 437 21.24 -15.58 -17.84
CA GLY A 437 22.70 -15.55 -17.85
C GLY A 437 23.26 -15.22 -19.24
N SER A 438 24.16 -16.06 -19.75
CA SER A 438 24.73 -15.97 -21.11
C SER A 438 24.15 -17.05 -22.07
N SER A 439 23.03 -17.69 -21.69
CA SER A 439 22.41 -18.73 -22.53
C SER A 439 21.59 -18.13 -23.69
N SER A 440 21.14 -18.99 -24.59
CA SER A 440 20.16 -18.63 -25.64
C SER A 440 18.72 -18.52 -25.11
N THR A 441 18.49 -18.81 -23.83
CA THR A 441 17.16 -18.81 -23.23
C THR A 441 16.78 -17.41 -22.74
N TYR A 442 15.55 -17.01 -23.08
CA TYR A 442 14.92 -15.78 -22.58
C TYR A 442 13.68 -16.12 -21.76
N THR A 443 13.39 -15.33 -20.74
CA THR A 443 12.29 -15.55 -19.78
C THR A 443 11.45 -14.31 -19.58
N PHE A 444 10.15 -14.50 -19.37
CA PHE A 444 9.18 -13.48 -18.96
C PHE A 444 8.17 -14.07 -17.99
N THR A 445 7.93 -13.43 -16.86
CA THR A 445 6.95 -13.89 -15.86
C THR A 445 5.80 -12.89 -15.76
N THR A 446 4.58 -13.40 -15.65
CA THR A 446 3.36 -12.63 -15.43
C THR A 446 2.41 -13.40 -14.50
N HIS A 447 1.50 -12.72 -13.81
CA HIS A 447 0.55 -13.33 -12.88
C HIS A 447 -0.82 -13.46 -13.53
N LEU A 448 -1.17 -14.65 -13.96
CA LEU A 448 -2.46 -14.96 -14.56
C LEU A 448 -3.44 -15.51 -13.52
N SER A 449 -4.73 -15.36 -13.75
CA SER A 449 -5.73 -16.01 -12.90
C SER A 449 -5.76 -17.52 -13.15
N GLN A 450 -6.01 -18.32 -12.11
CA GLN A 450 -6.09 -19.78 -12.25
C GLN A 450 -7.06 -20.18 -13.35
N GLY A 451 -6.60 -21.06 -14.25
CA GLY A 451 -7.37 -21.52 -15.39
C GLY A 451 -7.51 -20.52 -16.54
N GLN A 452 -6.96 -19.32 -16.43
CA GLN A 452 -6.97 -18.34 -17.53
C GLN A 452 -6.30 -18.91 -18.76
N THR A 453 -6.96 -18.76 -19.91
CA THR A 453 -6.44 -19.19 -21.23
C THR A 453 -6.23 -17.98 -22.11
N GLY A 454 -5.37 -18.10 -23.09
CA GLY A 454 -5.16 -17.05 -24.08
C GLY A 454 -4.11 -17.42 -25.12
N ALA A 455 -3.79 -16.46 -25.95
CA ALA A 455 -2.88 -16.60 -27.08
C ALA A 455 -1.64 -15.72 -26.93
N TYR A 456 -0.51 -16.13 -27.52
CA TYR A 456 0.75 -15.40 -27.50
C TYR A 456 1.68 -15.78 -28.64
N TYR A 457 2.71 -14.95 -28.85
CA TYR A 457 3.84 -15.22 -29.76
C TYR A 457 5.16 -14.87 -29.08
N TYR A 458 6.21 -15.57 -29.48
CA TYR A 458 7.58 -15.07 -29.31
C TYR A 458 8.01 -14.27 -30.54
N LEU A 459 8.91 -13.31 -30.34
CA LEU A 459 9.50 -12.51 -31.43
C LEU A 459 11.02 -12.45 -31.24
N SER A 460 11.75 -12.36 -32.35
CA SER A 460 13.22 -12.22 -32.37
C SER A 460 13.68 -10.76 -32.36
N ASP A 461 12.74 -9.81 -32.45
CA ASP A 461 12.95 -8.36 -32.36
C ASP A 461 11.65 -7.69 -31.91
N SER A 462 11.70 -6.42 -31.60
CA SER A 462 10.61 -5.57 -31.12
C SER A 462 9.56 -5.17 -32.14
N VAL A 463 9.47 -5.88 -33.29
CA VAL A 463 8.56 -5.60 -34.40
C VAL A 463 7.70 -6.82 -34.75
N TRP A 464 6.45 -6.59 -35.16
CA TRP A 464 5.50 -7.65 -35.51
C TRP A 464 5.96 -8.61 -36.61
N THR A 465 6.76 -8.15 -37.54
CA THR A 465 7.31 -8.98 -38.65
C THR A 465 8.37 -9.96 -38.20
N ALA A 466 8.89 -9.82 -36.96
CA ALA A 466 9.88 -10.71 -36.37
C ALA A 466 9.26 -11.85 -35.54
N ARG A 467 7.97 -12.16 -35.73
CA ARG A 467 7.28 -13.27 -35.09
C ARG A 467 7.85 -14.62 -35.54
N GLU A 468 7.82 -15.57 -34.63
CA GLU A 468 8.08 -16.98 -34.97
C GLU A 468 6.99 -17.55 -35.88
N THR A 469 7.33 -18.62 -36.59
CA THR A 469 6.36 -19.49 -37.27
C THR A 469 5.98 -20.60 -36.27
N VAL A 470 4.80 -20.51 -35.68
CA VAL A 470 4.37 -21.52 -34.69
C VAL A 470 4.16 -22.88 -35.41
N PRO A 471 4.71 -23.99 -34.89
CA PRO A 471 4.49 -25.33 -35.47
C PRO A 471 2.98 -25.68 -35.49
N GLU A 472 2.51 -26.29 -36.58
CA GLU A 472 1.07 -26.58 -36.81
C GLU A 472 0.38 -27.30 -35.65
N ASN A 473 1.08 -28.23 -35.01
CA ASN A 473 0.55 -28.99 -33.86
C ASN A 473 0.46 -28.17 -32.57
N LEU A 474 0.98 -26.91 -32.55
CA LEU A 474 0.95 -26.00 -31.40
C LEU A 474 0.14 -24.73 -31.68
N GLN A 475 -0.44 -24.63 -32.90
CA GLN A 475 -1.16 -23.46 -33.35
C GLN A 475 -2.57 -23.35 -32.74
N GLY A 476 -2.92 -22.15 -32.29
CA GLY A 476 -4.28 -21.73 -32.05
C GLY A 476 -4.97 -21.23 -33.34
N LYS A 477 -6.10 -20.58 -33.17
CA LYS A 477 -6.96 -20.11 -34.26
C LYS A 477 -6.27 -19.18 -35.28
N TRP A 478 -5.29 -18.41 -34.81
CA TRP A 478 -4.60 -17.37 -35.61
C TRP A 478 -3.13 -17.68 -35.84
N ASN A 479 -2.78 -18.97 -35.80
CA ASN A 479 -1.39 -19.47 -35.87
C ASN A 479 -0.53 -18.97 -34.71
N ASP A 480 -1.16 -18.67 -33.57
CA ASP A 480 -0.57 -18.26 -32.29
C ASP A 480 -0.29 -19.48 -31.40
N ARG A 481 0.54 -19.32 -30.39
CA ARG A 481 0.62 -20.28 -29.26
C ARG A 481 -0.52 -20.05 -28.30
N LEU A 482 -1.01 -21.12 -27.71
CA LEU A 482 -2.00 -21.05 -26.64
C LEU A 482 -1.33 -21.30 -25.29
N TYR A 483 -1.83 -20.61 -24.28
CA TYR A 483 -1.51 -20.90 -22.89
C TYR A 483 -2.76 -21.21 -22.09
N GLN A 484 -2.58 -21.97 -21.02
CA GLN A 484 -3.56 -22.12 -19.96
C GLN A 484 -2.81 -22.08 -18.63
N ALA A 485 -3.13 -21.09 -17.79
CA ALA A 485 -2.62 -20.99 -16.44
C ALA A 485 -3.12 -22.19 -15.61
N SER A 486 -2.27 -22.72 -14.74
CA SER A 486 -2.63 -23.82 -13.85
C SER A 486 -3.92 -23.48 -13.07
N SER A 487 -4.77 -24.47 -12.89
CA SER A 487 -5.96 -24.35 -12.04
C SER A 487 -5.69 -24.74 -10.57
N THR A 488 -4.50 -25.25 -10.26
CA THR A 488 -4.16 -25.81 -8.94
C THR A 488 -2.84 -25.28 -8.37
N GLU A 489 -1.86 -25.03 -9.25
CA GLU A 489 -0.53 -24.58 -8.82
C GLU A 489 -0.45 -23.06 -8.73
N LYS A 490 0.47 -22.56 -7.90
CA LYS A 490 0.77 -21.13 -7.75
C LYS A 490 1.85 -20.63 -8.71
N GLU A 491 2.62 -21.57 -9.25
CA GLU A 491 3.70 -21.31 -10.20
C GLU A 491 3.61 -22.27 -11.36
N GLN A 492 3.92 -21.80 -12.56
CA GLN A 492 3.93 -22.61 -13.77
C GLN A 492 5.05 -22.15 -14.70
N ILE A 493 5.73 -23.09 -15.34
CA ILE A 493 6.74 -22.80 -16.35
C ILE A 493 6.25 -23.35 -17.70
N ILE A 494 6.22 -22.49 -18.71
CA ILE A 494 5.94 -22.83 -20.09
C ILE A 494 7.25 -22.66 -20.88
N SER A 495 7.84 -23.74 -21.35
CA SER A 495 9.12 -23.74 -22.06
C SER A 495 8.94 -24.14 -23.51
N ASN A 496 9.51 -23.36 -24.42
CA ASN A 496 9.45 -23.59 -25.86
C ASN A 496 10.82 -23.34 -26.51
N THR A 497 10.96 -23.82 -27.74
CA THR A 497 12.08 -23.47 -28.63
C THR A 497 11.55 -22.57 -29.74
N TRP A 498 12.34 -21.57 -30.12
CA TRP A 498 12.07 -20.71 -31.28
C TRP A 498 11.88 -21.54 -32.55
N SER A 499 10.87 -21.21 -33.34
CA SER A 499 10.57 -21.83 -34.60
C SER A 499 10.62 -20.80 -35.73
N ASN A 500 11.44 -21.05 -36.78
CA ASN A 500 11.61 -20.18 -37.95
C ASN A 500 10.45 -20.30 -38.92
#